data_d830eebc4debe4782ef6245dcf53f930
#
_entry.id   d830eebc4debe4782ef6245dcf53f930
#
_cell.length_a   1.000
_cell.length_b   1.000
_cell.length_c   1.000
_cell.angle_alpha   90.00
_cell.angle_beta   90.00
_cell.angle_gamma   90.00
#
_symmetry.space_group_name_H-M   'P 1'
#
loop_
_entity.id
_entity.type
_entity.pdbx_description
1 polymer ?
#
loop_
_entity_poly.entity_id
_entity_poly.type
_entity_poly.pdbx_seq_one_letter_code
_entity_poly.pdbx_strand_id
1 'polypeptide(L)'
;MINWNLNKILIWLVVILFATNISIGISFWYHKKQDKKFLEKMEEVSIEVPSQRRTRFFREQLNLQPEQMDVFRELNRSFNRKAWEITHQLESLRIEMVRELGKENPNEKTLKSISKNIGNLHAKLKDETINYYLKMKSVCNDEQKEKLNEIFISMLKQNENVQLPEQGRNKINTE
;
A
#
# COMPACT_ATOMS: atom_id res chain seq x y z
N MET A 1 -34.75 -36.51 38.24
CA MET A 1 -34.65 -36.85 36.80
C MET A 1 -35.41 -35.78 36.04
N ILE A 2 -34.69 -34.96 35.32
CA ILE A 2 -35.27 -33.84 34.53
C ILE A 2 -35.72 -34.47 33.20
N ASN A 3 -37.03 -34.73 33.06
CA ASN A 3 -37.60 -35.16 31.75
C ASN A 3 -37.72 -33.92 30.85
N TRP A 4 -36.64 -33.60 30.15
CA TRP A 4 -36.69 -32.65 29.09
C TRP A 4 -37.34 -33.28 27.86
N ASN A 5 -38.54 -32.85 27.49
CA ASN A 5 -39.19 -33.26 26.26
C ASN A 5 -38.26 -33.10 25.10
N LEU A 6 -38.03 -34.15 24.33
CA LEU A 6 -37.16 -34.17 23.11
C LEU A 6 -37.44 -32.95 22.20
N ASN A 7 -38.70 -32.54 22.10
CA ASN A 7 -39.11 -31.38 21.31
C ASN A 7 -38.51 -30.05 21.85
N LYS A 8 -38.34 -29.89 23.17
CA LYS A 8 -37.73 -28.70 23.76
C LYS A 8 -36.22 -28.67 23.47
N ILE A 9 -35.57 -29.85 23.50
CA ILE A 9 -34.14 -29.96 23.16
C ILE A 9 -33.92 -29.62 21.69
N LEU A 10 -34.78 -30.12 20.79
CA LEU A 10 -34.73 -29.82 19.37
C LEU A 10 -34.92 -28.33 19.07
N ILE A 11 -35.87 -27.67 19.75
CA ILE A 11 -36.11 -26.23 19.62
C ILE A 11 -34.89 -25.45 20.05
N TRP A 12 -34.27 -25.79 21.18
CA TRP A 12 -33.04 -25.12 21.66
C TRP A 12 -31.85 -25.32 20.72
N LEU A 13 -31.70 -26.52 20.13
CA LEU A 13 -30.65 -26.78 19.11
C LEU A 13 -30.85 -25.92 17.86
N VAL A 14 -32.09 -25.78 17.38
CA VAL A 14 -32.40 -24.91 16.25
C VAL A 14 -32.11 -23.46 16.54
N VAL A 15 -32.47 -22.96 17.73
CA VAL A 15 -32.19 -21.58 18.16
C VAL A 15 -30.70 -21.31 18.24
N ILE A 16 -29.89 -22.22 18.78
CA ILE A 16 -28.44 -22.10 18.86
C ILE A 16 -27.84 -22.10 17.45
N LEU A 17 -28.30 -22.98 16.56
CA LEU A 17 -27.85 -23.07 15.17
C LEU A 17 -28.17 -21.77 14.40
N PHE A 18 -29.34 -21.18 14.64
CA PHE A 18 -29.72 -19.91 14.01
C PHE A 18 -28.89 -18.76 14.54
N ALA A 19 -28.64 -18.71 15.85
CA ALA A 19 -27.81 -17.67 16.48
C ALA A 19 -26.35 -17.70 15.99
N THR A 20 -25.78 -18.91 15.83
CA THR A 20 -24.41 -19.05 15.29
C THR A 20 -24.31 -18.65 13.82
N ASN A 21 -25.29 -18.99 12.98
CA ASN A 21 -25.32 -18.55 11.58
C ASN A 21 -25.47 -17.02 11.43
N ILE A 22 -26.30 -16.38 12.26
CA ILE A 22 -26.43 -14.92 12.29
C ILE A 22 -25.12 -14.26 12.72
N SER A 23 -24.44 -14.81 13.73
CA SER A 23 -23.16 -14.30 14.23
C SER A 23 -22.08 -14.37 13.13
N ILE A 24 -22.00 -15.45 12.37
CA ILE A 24 -21.09 -15.62 11.23
C ILE A 24 -21.43 -14.61 10.14
N GLY A 25 -22.69 -14.42 9.80
CA GLY A 25 -23.15 -13.46 8.80
C GLY A 25 -22.82 -12.01 9.17
N ILE A 26 -23.01 -11.62 10.43
CA ILE A 26 -22.66 -10.29 10.94
C ILE A 26 -21.14 -10.11 10.95
N SER A 27 -20.38 -11.11 11.38
CA SER A 27 -18.93 -11.08 11.38
C SER A 27 -18.39 -10.93 9.95
N PHE A 28 -18.90 -11.67 8.99
CA PHE A 28 -18.52 -11.59 7.59
C PHE A 28 -18.87 -10.22 6.98
N TRP A 29 -20.04 -9.67 7.28
CA TRP A 29 -20.45 -8.35 6.83
C TRP A 29 -19.62 -7.22 7.46
N TYR A 30 -19.27 -7.35 8.74
CA TYR A 30 -18.41 -6.41 9.46
C TYR A 30 -16.97 -6.44 8.91
N HIS A 31 -16.40 -7.62 8.68
CA HIS A 31 -15.08 -7.77 8.06
C HIS A 31 -15.06 -7.20 6.63
N LYS A 32 -16.07 -7.50 5.81
CA LYS A 32 -16.18 -6.96 4.45
C LYS A 32 -16.30 -5.43 4.42
N LYS A 33 -16.93 -4.83 5.44
CA LYS A 33 -17.02 -3.37 5.59
C LYS A 33 -15.71 -2.75 6.11
N GLN A 34 -14.98 -3.49 6.93
CA GLN A 34 -13.67 -3.10 7.45
C GLN A 34 -12.60 -3.21 6.36
N ASP A 35 -12.65 -4.27 5.53
CA ASP A 35 -11.76 -4.43 4.39
C ASP A 35 -11.97 -3.33 3.34
N LYS A 36 -13.20 -2.91 3.08
CA LYS A 36 -13.47 -1.73 2.24
C LYS A 36 -12.89 -0.45 2.84
N LYS A 37 -13.11 -0.20 4.12
CA LYS A 37 -12.53 0.97 4.82
C LYS A 37 -11.01 0.89 4.92
N PHE A 38 -10.44 -0.30 5.02
CA PHE A 38 -8.99 -0.52 5.01
C PHE A 38 -8.43 -0.27 3.61
N LEU A 39 -9.09 -0.74 2.56
CA LEU A 39 -8.73 -0.46 1.16
C LEU A 39 -8.88 1.03 0.83
N GLU A 40 -9.97 1.69 1.23
CA GLU A 40 -10.17 3.14 1.09
C GLU A 40 -9.10 3.93 1.88
N LYS A 41 -8.73 3.46 3.08
CA LYS A 41 -7.68 4.08 3.90
C LYS A 41 -6.26 3.77 3.37
N MET A 42 -6.05 2.62 2.73
CA MET A 42 -4.82 2.30 1.99
C MET A 42 -4.74 3.10 0.69
N GLU A 43 -5.85 3.38 0.04
CA GLU A 43 -5.95 4.27 -1.12
C GLU A 43 -5.66 5.74 -0.72
N GLU A 44 -6.06 6.16 0.48
CA GLU A 44 -5.79 7.49 1.05
C GLU A 44 -4.36 7.62 1.62
N VAL A 45 -3.74 6.53 2.05
CA VAL A 45 -2.34 6.46 2.54
C VAL A 45 -1.35 6.16 1.40
N SER A 46 -1.83 5.69 0.24
CA SER A 46 -0.98 5.51 -0.93
C SER A 46 -0.62 6.86 -1.57
N ILE A 47 0.45 7.49 -1.05
CA ILE A 47 1.37 8.34 -1.81
C ILE A 47 0.77 9.58 -2.47
N GLU A 48 -0.23 10.22 -1.92
CA GLU A 48 -0.47 11.61 -2.23
C GLU A 48 -0.14 12.53 -1.05
N VAL A 49 1.16 12.68 -0.80
CA VAL A 49 1.59 13.99 -0.29
C VAL A 49 1.24 14.95 -1.42
N PRO A 50 0.21 15.82 -1.29
CA PRO A 50 -0.19 16.71 -2.36
C PRO A 50 1.05 17.40 -2.90
N SER A 51 1.16 17.55 -4.22
CA SER A 51 2.34 18.15 -4.86
C SER A 51 2.70 19.50 -4.23
N GLN A 52 1.70 20.19 -3.68
CA GLN A 52 1.84 21.43 -2.91
C GLN A 52 2.60 21.26 -1.59
N ARG A 53 2.31 20.18 -0.81
CA ARG A 53 3.05 19.89 0.44
C ARG A 53 4.50 19.54 0.16
N ARG A 54 4.75 18.76 -0.91
CA ARG A 54 6.11 18.42 -1.33
C ARG A 54 6.89 19.66 -1.80
N THR A 55 6.26 20.53 -2.58
CA THR A 55 6.89 21.79 -3.01
C THR A 55 7.21 22.68 -1.82
N ARG A 56 6.30 22.79 -0.85
CA ARG A 56 6.53 23.55 0.39
C ARG A 56 7.69 22.96 1.20
N PHE A 57 7.73 21.65 1.35
CA PHE A 57 8.82 20.95 2.02
C PHE A 57 10.18 21.28 1.39
N PHE A 58 10.32 21.12 0.07
CA PHE A 58 11.58 21.45 -0.60
C PHE A 58 11.94 22.94 -0.50
N ARG A 59 10.94 23.83 -0.57
CA ARG A 59 11.19 25.26 -0.35
C ARG A 59 11.83 25.52 1.01
N GLU A 60 11.28 24.93 2.05
CA GLU A 60 11.73 25.13 3.44
C GLU A 60 13.09 24.48 3.68
N GLN A 61 13.31 23.26 3.16
CA GLN A 61 14.56 22.52 3.36
C GLN A 61 15.73 23.04 2.54
N LEU A 62 15.49 23.48 1.31
CA LEU A 62 16.51 23.94 0.37
C LEU A 62 16.62 25.47 0.28
N ASN A 63 15.76 26.23 0.98
CA ASN A 63 15.67 27.68 0.89
C ASN A 63 15.59 28.15 -0.58
N LEU A 64 14.62 27.57 -1.34
CA LEU A 64 14.48 27.83 -2.77
C LEU A 64 14.09 29.28 -3.06
N GLN A 65 14.73 29.86 -4.07
CA GLN A 65 14.37 31.18 -4.60
C GLN A 65 13.04 31.11 -5.38
N PRO A 66 12.32 32.24 -5.55
CA PRO A 66 11.02 32.24 -6.25
C PRO A 66 11.05 31.60 -7.63
N GLU A 67 12.10 31.83 -8.42
CA GLU A 67 12.26 31.27 -9.77
C GLU A 67 12.45 29.75 -9.74
N GLN A 68 13.16 29.23 -8.74
CA GLN A 68 13.33 27.80 -8.53
C GLN A 68 12.00 27.14 -8.11
N MET A 69 11.17 27.84 -7.37
CA MET A 69 9.88 27.36 -6.87
C MET A 69 8.94 26.91 -7.99
N ASP A 70 8.88 27.66 -9.09
CA ASP A 70 8.01 27.32 -10.23
C ASP A 70 8.49 26.06 -10.92
N VAL A 71 9.81 25.90 -11.09
CA VAL A 71 10.41 24.68 -11.64
C VAL A 71 10.14 23.49 -10.72
N PHE A 72 10.35 23.61 -9.41
CA PHE A 72 10.08 22.54 -8.45
C PHE A 72 8.61 22.15 -8.41
N ARG A 73 7.69 23.10 -8.53
CA ARG A 73 6.24 22.84 -8.59
C ARG A 73 5.88 21.99 -9.79
N GLU A 74 6.42 22.34 -10.96
CA GLU A 74 6.15 21.58 -12.20
C GLU A 74 6.78 20.20 -12.16
N LEU A 75 8.02 20.06 -11.67
CA LEU A 75 8.68 18.77 -11.48
C LEU A 75 7.91 17.87 -10.52
N ASN A 76 7.44 18.43 -9.39
CA ASN A 76 6.62 17.70 -8.43
C ASN A 76 5.30 17.21 -9.04
N ARG A 77 4.62 18.07 -9.79
CA ARG A 77 3.36 17.72 -10.47
C ARG A 77 3.57 16.63 -11.51
N SER A 78 4.59 16.78 -12.34
CA SER A 78 4.92 15.80 -13.38
C SER A 78 5.30 14.44 -12.78
N PHE A 79 6.17 14.43 -11.75
CA PHE A 79 6.57 13.21 -11.05
C PHE A 79 5.37 12.52 -10.40
N ASN A 80 4.52 13.27 -9.67
CA ASN A 80 3.36 12.71 -8.99
C ASN A 80 2.42 12.01 -9.98
N ARG A 81 2.12 12.64 -11.12
CA ARG A 81 1.26 12.05 -12.14
C ARG A 81 1.83 10.72 -12.65
N LYS A 82 3.12 10.69 -13.01
CA LYS A 82 3.78 9.48 -13.52
C LYS A 82 3.89 8.38 -12.46
N ALA A 83 4.25 8.75 -11.24
CA ALA A 83 4.34 7.82 -10.12
C ALA A 83 2.97 7.21 -9.81
N TRP A 84 1.90 8.02 -9.81
CA TRP A 84 0.53 7.55 -9.63
C TRP A 84 0.12 6.55 -10.72
N GLU A 85 0.34 6.85 -12.00
CA GLU A 85 0.05 5.96 -13.12
C GLU A 85 0.75 4.61 -12.97
N ILE A 86 2.05 4.61 -12.60
CA ILE A 86 2.83 3.38 -12.41
C ILE A 86 2.32 2.60 -11.19
N THR A 87 2.05 3.27 -10.08
CA THR A 87 1.57 2.64 -8.85
C THR A 87 0.19 1.98 -9.06
N HIS A 88 -0.68 2.63 -9.82
CA HIS A 88 -2.00 2.08 -10.15
C HIS A 88 -1.91 0.81 -11.02
N GLN A 89 -0.97 0.79 -11.98
CA GLN A 89 -0.67 -0.40 -12.77
C GLN A 89 -0.08 -1.54 -11.91
N LEU A 90 0.82 -1.22 -10.98
CA LEU A 90 1.38 -2.18 -10.02
C LEU A 90 0.29 -2.82 -9.17
N GLU A 91 -0.64 -2.03 -8.66
CA GLU A 91 -1.75 -2.53 -7.85
C GLU A 91 -2.66 -3.46 -8.65
N SER A 92 -3.01 -3.08 -9.88
CA SER A 92 -3.78 -3.93 -10.77
C SER A 92 -3.13 -5.29 -11.02
N LEU A 93 -1.81 -5.31 -11.28
CA LEU A 93 -1.06 -6.56 -11.49
C LEU A 93 -0.95 -7.40 -10.21
N ARG A 94 -0.84 -6.78 -9.03
CA ARG A 94 -0.85 -7.50 -7.75
C ARG A 94 -2.18 -8.19 -7.51
N ILE A 95 -3.29 -7.50 -7.77
CA ILE A 95 -4.63 -8.07 -7.68
C ILE A 95 -4.78 -9.25 -8.66
N GLU A 96 -4.30 -9.10 -9.90
CA GLU A 96 -4.33 -10.16 -10.91
C GLU A 96 -3.50 -11.37 -10.45
N MET A 97 -2.31 -11.15 -9.88
CA MET A 97 -1.46 -12.20 -9.33
C MET A 97 -2.15 -12.97 -8.20
N VAL A 98 -2.79 -12.27 -7.27
CA VAL A 98 -3.52 -12.89 -6.16
C VAL A 98 -4.72 -13.70 -6.67
N ARG A 99 -5.45 -13.21 -7.67
CA ARG A 99 -6.55 -13.93 -8.30
C ARG A 99 -6.06 -15.20 -9.01
N GLU A 100 -4.94 -15.12 -9.72
CA GLU A 100 -4.36 -16.30 -10.39
C GLU A 100 -3.89 -17.35 -9.37
N LEU A 101 -3.24 -16.93 -8.28
CA LEU A 101 -2.82 -17.82 -7.18
C LEU A 101 -4.00 -18.50 -6.47
N GLY A 102 -5.17 -17.85 -6.41
CA GLY A 102 -6.37 -18.39 -5.76
C GLY A 102 -7.16 -19.40 -6.60
N LYS A 103 -6.75 -19.71 -7.83
CA LYS A 103 -7.40 -20.75 -8.66
C LYS A 103 -7.04 -22.15 -8.16
N GLU A 104 -7.91 -23.12 -8.40
CA GLU A 104 -7.61 -24.54 -8.12
C GLU A 104 -6.35 -25.02 -8.86
N ASN A 105 -6.16 -24.56 -10.10
CA ASN A 105 -4.99 -24.87 -10.93
C ASN A 105 -4.35 -23.56 -11.42
N PRO A 106 -3.48 -22.92 -10.63
CA PRO A 106 -2.81 -21.68 -11.02
C PRO A 106 -1.90 -21.90 -12.24
N ASN A 107 -1.95 -20.99 -13.20
CA ASN A 107 -1.10 -21.07 -14.38
C ASN A 107 0.27 -20.41 -14.11
N GLU A 108 1.31 -21.24 -14.01
CA GLU A 108 2.67 -20.78 -13.72
C GLU A 108 3.21 -19.79 -14.77
N LYS A 109 2.90 -19.97 -16.06
CA LYS A 109 3.34 -19.05 -17.12
C LYS A 109 2.71 -17.69 -16.97
N THR A 110 1.42 -17.64 -16.61
CA THR A 110 0.71 -16.38 -16.32
C THR A 110 1.34 -15.68 -15.12
N LEU A 111 1.59 -16.40 -14.02
CA LEU A 111 2.23 -15.86 -12.83
C LEU A 111 3.63 -15.28 -13.11
N LYS A 112 4.45 -15.99 -13.90
CA LYS A 112 5.76 -15.50 -14.32
C LYS A 112 5.67 -14.23 -15.18
N SER A 113 4.68 -14.17 -16.08
CA SER A 113 4.42 -12.96 -16.89
C SER A 113 4.03 -11.77 -16.04
N ILE A 114 3.10 -11.94 -15.09
CA ILE A 114 2.67 -10.89 -14.16
C ILE A 114 3.86 -10.42 -13.31
N SER A 115 4.65 -11.35 -12.76
CA SER A 115 5.84 -11.03 -11.97
C SER A 115 6.86 -10.21 -12.77
N LYS A 116 7.11 -10.56 -14.03
CA LYS A 116 7.98 -9.79 -14.91
C LYS A 116 7.46 -8.37 -15.14
N ASN A 117 6.16 -8.22 -15.38
CA ASN A 117 5.54 -6.91 -15.58
C ASN A 117 5.63 -6.04 -14.31
N ILE A 118 5.43 -6.61 -13.13
CA ILE A 118 5.64 -5.94 -11.84
C ILE A 118 7.10 -5.46 -11.72
N GLY A 119 8.07 -6.32 -12.05
CA GLY A 119 9.49 -5.95 -12.05
C GLY A 119 9.80 -4.78 -12.99
N ASN A 120 9.24 -4.79 -14.19
CA ASN A 120 9.41 -3.70 -15.17
C ASN A 120 8.81 -2.38 -14.68
N LEU A 121 7.66 -2.40 -14.03
CA LEU A 121 7.04 -1.20 -13.48
C LEU A 121 7.84 -0.64 -12.29
N HIS A 122 8.42 -1.50 -11.45
CA HIS A 122 9.32 -1.06 -10.39
C HIS A 122 10.59 -0.40 -10.95
N ALA A 123 11.17 -0.97 -12.00
CA ALA A 123 12.30 -0.34 -12.70
C ALA A 123 11.91 1.02 -13.25
N LYS A 124 10.77 1.12 -13.96
CA LYS A 124 10.24 2.39 -14.48
C LYS A 124 10.01 3.45 -13.39
N LEU A 125 9.51 3.06 -12.23
CA LEU A 125 9.32 3.99 -11.11
C LEU A 125 10.67 4.51 -10.58
N LYS A 126 11.68 3.66 -10.51
CA LYS A 126 13.04 4.08 -10.14
C LYS A 126 13.64 5.03 -11.17
N ASP A 127 13.46 4.76 -12.45
CA ASP A 127 13.94 5.65 -13.53
C ASP A 127 13.26 7.04 -13.45
N GLU A 128 11.95 7.10 -13.23
CA GLU A 128 11.26 8.37 -13.04
C GLU A 128 11.75 9.11 -11.79
N THR A 129 12.08 8.39 -10.71
CA THR A 129 12.66 8.97 -9.49
C THR A 129 14.06 9.54 -9.74
N ILE A 130 14.89 8.84 -10.49
CA ILE A 130 16.23 9.32 -10.89
C ILE A 130 16.10 10.57 -11.76
N ASN A 131 15.23 10.54 -12.76
CA ASN A 131 14.98 11.69 -13.64
C ASN A 131 14.47 12.92 -12.88
N TYR A 132 13.60 12.70 -11.93
CA TYR A 132 13.08 13.74 -11.04
C TYR A 132 14.20 14.36 -10.20
N TYR A 133 15.03 13.54 -9.55
CA TYR A 133 16.20 14.00 -8.79
C TYR A 133 17.17 14.83 -9.65
N LEU A 134 17.55 14.30 -10.80
CA LEU A 134 18.51 14.96 -11.70
C LEU A 134 18.01 16.33 -12.18
N LYS A 135 16.72 16.43 -12.51
CA LYS A 135 16.10 17.71 -12.88
C LYS A 135 16.03 18.71 -11.72
N MET A 136 15.75 18.25 -10.51
CA MET A 136 15.80 19.12 -9.32
C MET A 136 17.24 19.59 -9.07
N LYS A 137 18.21 18.68 -9.14
CA LYS A 137 19.62 18.97 -8.95
C LYS A 137 20.15 20.00 -9.95
N SER A 138 19.67 19.99 -11.20
CA SER A 138 20.15 20.91 -12.25
C SER A 138 19.78 22.37 -12.00
N VAL A 139 18.76 22.66 -11.19
CA VAL A 139 18.32 24.03 -10.86
C VAL A 139 18.79 24.49 -9.47
N CYS A 140 19.50 23.63 -8.74
CA CYS A 140 20.03 23.89 -7.42
C CYS A 140 21.44 24.49 -7.48
N ASN A 141 21.78 25.39 -6.56
CA ASN A 141 23.16 25.77 -6.27
C ASN A 141 23.88 24.65 -5.49
N ASP A 142 25.18 24.81 -5.21
CA ASP A 142 25.98 23.73 -4.64
C ASP A 142 25.54 23.36 -3.21
N GLU A 143 25.22 24.31 -2.35
CA GLU A 143 24.68 24.06 -1.01
C GLU A 143 23.31 23.31 -1.06
N GLN A 144 22.44 23.74 -1.97
CA GLN A 144 21.15 23.08 -2.19
C GLN A 144 21.30 21.66 -2.72
N LYS A 145 22.31 21.39 -3.56
CA LYS A 145 22.60 20.03 -4.09
C LYS A 145 22.98 19.06 -2.97
N GLU A 146 23.78 19.50 -2.00
CA GLU A 146 24.16 18.69 -0.85
C GLU A 146 22.94 18.33 -0.01
N LYS A 147 22.14 19.31 0.37
CA LYS A 147 20.89 19.09 1.12
C LYS A 147 19.88 18.23 0.35
N LEU A 148 19.75 18.43 -0.95
CA LEU A 148 18.89 17.61 -1.81
C LEU A 148 19.33 16.14 -1.79
N ASN A 149 20.64 15.89 -1.86
CA ASN A 149 21.19 14.54 -1.79
C ASN A 149 20.88 13.87 -0.44
N GLU A 150 21.06 14.57 0.68
CA GLU A 150 20.74 14.05 2.02
C GLU A 150 19.27 13.67 2.14
N ILE A 151 18.36 14.51 1.62
CA ILE A 151 16.92 14.25 1.60
C ILE A 151 16.63 12.96 0.82
N PHE A 152 17.20 12.79 -0.37
CA PHE A 152 16.95 11.60 -1.19
C PHE A 152 17.56 10.34 -0.60
N ILE A 153 18.75 10.39 0.01
CA ILE A 153 19.35 9.26 0.73
C ILE A 153 18.45 8.84 1.89
N SER A 154 17.92 9.78 2.67
CA SER A 154 17.02 9.46 3.79
C SER A 154 15.73 8.78 3.33
N MET A 155 15.13 9.27 2.24
CA MET A 155 13.93 8.65 1.65
C MET A 155 14.17 7.24 1.10
N LEU A 156 15.32 6.99 0.47
CA LEU A 156 15.66 5.67 -0.05
C LEU A 156 15.91 4.67 1.07
N LYS A 157 16.63 5.06 2.12
CA LYS A 157 16.86 4.19 3.29
C LYS A 157 15.58 3.82 4.04
N GLN A 158 14.61 4.73 4.11
CA GLN A 158 13.34 4.48 4.78
C GLN A 158 12.49 3.43 4.05
N ASN A 159 12.58 3.36 2.71
CA ASN A 159 11.84 2.39 1.90
C ASN A 159 12.43 0.95 1.95
N GLU A 160 13.64 0.75 2.46
CA GLU A 160 14.25 -0.57 2.61
C GLU A 160 13.84 -1.28 3.91
N ASN A 161 13.34 -0.54 4.91
CA ASN A 161 12.84 -1.10 6.15
C ASN A 161 11.37 -1.54 6.01
N VAL A 162 11.13 -2.65 5.31
CA VAL A 162 9.87 -3.37 5.37
C VAL A 162 9.78 -4.04 6.74
N GLN A 163 9.22 -3.37 7.73
CA GLN A 163 8.84 -4.00 8.98
C GLN A 163 7.66 -4.92 8.71
N LEU A 164 7.90 -6.23 8.75
CA LEU A 164 6.82 -7.21 8.79
C LEU A 164 5.98 -6.94 10.05
N PRO A 165 4.63 -7.00 9.95
CA PRO A 165 3.77 -6.85 11.12
C PRO A 165 4.19 -7.82 12.21
N GLU A 166 4.40 -7.35 13.44
CA GLU A 166 4.78 -8.19 14.61
C GLU A 166 3.66 -9.15 15.08
N GLN A 167 2.59 -9.30 14.34
CA GLN A 167 1.51 -10.21 14.66
C GLN A 167 1.84 -11.62 14.16
N GLY A 168 2.47 -12.41 15.01
CA GLY A 168 2.71 -13.85 14.72
C GLY A 168 3.73 -14.55 15.60
N ARG A 169 4.33 -13.86 16.58
CA ARG A 169 5.19 -14.56 17.54
C ARG A 169 4.36 -15.13 18.67
N ASN A 170 3.51 -16.15 18.36
CA ASN A 170 2.95 -17.01 19.39
C ASN A 170 4.11 -17.74 20.08
N LYS A 171 4.23 -17.50 21.38
CA LYS A 171 5.08 -18.23 22.31
C LYS A 171 4.79 -19.73 22.16
N ILE A 172 5.70 -20.47 21.56
CA ILE A 172 5.80 -21.90 21.80
C ILE A 172 6.49 -21.98 23.15
N ASN A 173 5.70 -22.10 24.20
CA ASN A 173 6.21 -22.49 25.53
C ASN A 173 6.57 -23.97 25.42
N THR A 174 7.84 -24.25 25.46
CA THR A 174 8.41 -25.55 25.82
C THR A 174 8.15 -25.80 27.31
N GLU A 175 7.33 -26.77 27.63
CA GLU A 175 7.46 -27.61 28.82
C GLU A 175 8.08 -28.94 28.43
#